data_2fc5c5a6ee28cfc969581aa57a02a221
#
_entry.id   2fc5c5a6ee28cfc969581aa57a02a221
#
_cell.length_a   1.000
_cell.length_b   1.000
_cell.length_c   1.000
_cell.angle_alpha   90.00
_cell.angle_beta   90.00
_cell.angle_gamma   90.00
#
_symmetry.space_group_name_H-M   'P 1'
#
loop_
_entity.id
_entity.type
_entity.pdbx_description
1 polymer ?
#
loop_
_entity_poly.entity_id
_entity_poly.type
_entity_poly.pdbx_seq_one_letter_code
_entity_poly.pdbx_strand_id
1 'polypeptide(L)'
;MITRDVNHPCIIWWSNGNEKGWNTELDGEFHKYDPQKRPVLHPQGNFSGFETMHYRSYGESQNYMRLPEIFMPTEFLHGLYDGGHGAGLYDYWEMMRKHPRCAGGFLWVLADEGVKRVDMNGFIDNCGNYGAD
;
A
#
# COMPACT_ATOMS: atom_id res chain seq x y z
N MET A 1 3.95 14.83 9.02
CA MET A 1 3.01 13.70 9.07
C MET A 1 2.89 13.17 10.50
N ILE A 2 3.86 12.49 11.09
CA ILE A 2 3.73 11.78 12.38
C ILE A 2 3.24 12.67 13.50
N THR A 3 3.88 13.81 13.76
CA THR A 3 3.48 14.76 14.80
C THR A 3 2.04 15.29 14.67
N ARG A 4 1.52 15.35 13.44
CA ARG A 4 0.13 15.73 13.18
C ARG A 4 -0.83 14.59 13.51
N ASP A 5 -0.45 13.37 13.14
CA ASP A 5 -1.38 12.26 13.06
C ASP A 5 -1.22 11.22 14.19
N VAL A 6 -0.21 11.36 15.04
CA VAL A 6 0.15 10.36 16.07
C VAL A 6 -0.98 10.01 17.04
N ASN A 7 -1.91 10.94 17.28
CA ASN A 7 -3.03 10.74 18.18
C ASN A 7 -4.27 10.10 17.53
N HIS A 8 -4.19 9.74 16.25
CA HIS A 8 -5.29 9.04 15.59
C HIS A 8 -5.23 7.53 15.89
N PRO A 9 -6.19 6.97 16.61
CA PRO A 9 -6.16 5.56 17.03
C PRO A 9 -6.36 4.57 15.87
N CYS A 10 -6.84 5.05 14.72
CA CYS A 10 -6.99 4.23 13.52
C CYS A 10 -5.66 3.95 12.81
N ILE A 11 -4.60 4.71 13.13
CA ILE A 11 -3.28 4.45 12.56
C ILE A 11 -2.64 3.32 13.37
N ILE A 12 -2.33 2.22 12.69
CA ILE A 12 -1.70 1.03 13.29
C ILE A 12 -0.25 0.85 12.87
N TRP A 13 0.17 1.47 11.77
CA TRP A 13 1.54 1.47 11.25
C TRP A 13 1.79 2.73 10.43
N TRP A 14 3.06 2.98 10.14
CA TRP A 14 3.53 4.04 9.25
C TRP A 14 4.08 3.41 7.97
N SER A 15 4.05 4.14 6.88
CA SER A 15 4.66 3.72 5.62
C SER A 15 5.80 4.66 5.25
N ASN A 16 6.93 4.11 4.84
CA ASN A 16 8.12 4.84 4.46
C ASN A 16 8.59 4.40 3.07
N GLY A 17 8.36 5.26 2.08
CA GLY A 17 8.73 5.02 0.69
C GLY A 17 7.79 4.11 -0.07
N ASN A 18 8.23 3.65 -1.23
CA ASN A 18 7.50 2.73 -2.10
C ASN A 18 8.49 1.97 -3.00
N GLU A 19 8.17 0.74 -3.38
CA GLU A 19 8.83 -0.06 -4.42
C GLU A 19 10.37 0.01 -4.42
N LYS A 20 10.99 -0.30 -3.28
CA LYS A 20 12.45 -0.20 -3.02
C LYS A 20 13.00 1.24 -2.97
N GLY A 21 12.19 2.25 -3.21
CA GLY A 21 12.53 3.65 -2.99
C GLY A 21 12.36 4.07 -1.54
N TRP A 22 12.78 3.24 -0.58
CA TRP A 22 12.69 3.52 0.86
C TRP A 22 14.08 3.65 1.49
N ASN A 23 14.13 4.42 2.58
CA ASN A 23 15.32 4.54 3.39
C ASN A 23 15.04 4.02 4.81
N THR A 24 15.49 2.80 5.08
CA THR A 24 15.30 2.13 6.37
C THR A 24 16.04 2.82 7.53
N GLU A 25 17.07 3.64 7.24
CA GLU A 25 17.76 4.42 8.26
C GLU A 25 16.85 5.45 8.93
N LEU A 26 15.77 5.85 8.24
CA LEU A 26 14.80 6.80 8.77
C LEU A 26 13.76 6.17 9.71
N ASP A 27 13.69 4.87 9.84
CA ASP A 27 12.66 4.20 10.67
C ASP A 27 12.76 4.63 12.13
N GLY A 28 13.97 4.79 12.64
CA GLY A 28 14.21 5.33 13.98
C GLY A 28 13.69 6.75 14.19
N GLU A 29 13.64 7.56 13.14
CA GLU A 29 13.10 8.92 13.19
C GLU A 29 11.59 8.92 13.42
N PHE A 30 10.87 7.96 12.81
CA PHE A 30 9.43 7.79 13.07
C PHE A 30 9.15 7.58 14.55
N HIS A 31 9.94 6.74 15.19
CA HIS A 31 9.79 6.37 16.60
C HIS A 31 10.14 7.50 17.59
N LYS A 32 10.88 8.52 17.16
CA LYS A 32 11.12 9.72 17.99
C LYS A 32 9.84 10.54 18.23
N TYR A 33 8.91 10.48 17.27
CA TYR A 33 7.67 11.26 17.31
C TYR A 33 6.43 10.42 17.56
N ASP A 34 6.56 9.08 17.55
CA ASP A 34 5.51 8.13 17.87
C ASP A 34 5.78 7.40 19.20
N PRO A 35 5.17 7.83 20.33
CA PRO A 35 5.34 7.18 21.61
C PRO A 35 4.91 5.70 21.63
N GLN A 36 4.00 5.30 20.72
CA GLN A 36 3.54 3.92 20.60
C GLN A 36 4.53 3.05 19.82
N LYS A 37 5.51 3.65 19.15
CA LYS A 37 6.51 2.97 18.32
C LYS A 37 5.87 1.99 17.33
N ARG A 38 4.83 2.46 16.64
CA ARG A 38 4.13 1.66 15.65
C ARG A 38 5.10 1.16 14.57
N PRO A 39 4.85 -0.01 13.99
CA PRO A 39 5.69 -0.53 12.92
C PRO A 39 5.84 0.46 11.75
N VAL A 40 7.01 0.45 11.13
CA VAL A 40 7.27 1.17 9.88
C VAL A 40 7.33 0.14 8.76
N LEU A 41 6.47 0.27 7.78
CA LEU A 41 6.39 -0.62 6.63
C LEU A 41 7.11 -0.01 5.43
N HIS A 42 7.61 -0.88 4.59
CA HIS A 42 8.24 -0.53 3.32
C HIS A 42 7.50 -1.25 2.19
N PRO A 43 6.59 -0.55 1.49
CA PRO A 43 5.76 -1.13 0.45
C PRO A 43 6.53 -1.92 -0.61
N GLN A 44 5.95 -3.02 -1.05
CA GLN A 44 6.56 -4.06 -1.87
C GLN A 44 7.72 -4.79 -1.15
N GLY A 45 7.57 -5.01 0.14
CA GLY A 45 8.58 -5.72 0.93
C GLY A 45 7.99 -6.44 2.13
N ASN A 46 8.84 -7.23 2.77
CA ASN A 46 8.54 -7.91 4.03
C ASN A 46 9.26 -7.18 5.16
N PHE A 47 8.51 -6.45 5.97
CA PHE A 47 9.04 -5.66 7.07
C PHE A 47 8.11 -5.67 8.28
N SER A 48 8.71 -5.68 9.45
CA SER A 48 7.99 -5.56 10.72
C SER A 48 6.87 -6.60 10.91
N GLY A 49 7.03 -7.79 10.33
CA GLY A 49 6.04 -8.86 10.39
C GLY A 49 4.88 -8.75 9.39
N PHE A 50 4.98 -7.83 8.44
CA PHE A 50 4.03 -7.68 7.35
C PHE A 50 4.67 -8.03 6.01
N GLU A 51 3.90 -8.73 5.18
CA GLU A 51 4.21 -9.00 3.78
C GLU A 51 3.33 -8.10 2.91
N THR A 52 3.96 -7.16 2.22
CA THR A 52 3.26 -6.07 1.51
C THR A 52 3.47 -6.11 0.00
N MET A 53 3.80 -7.28 -0.57
CA MET A 53 4.09 -7.42 -2.00
C MET A 53 2.96 -6.94 -2.89
N HIS A 54 3.35 -6.23 -3.94
CA HIS A 54 2.44 -5.69 -4.95
C HIS A 54 2.06 -6.73 -6.00
N TYR A 55 0.85 -6.63 -6.54
CA TYR A 55 0.36 -7.28 -7.77
C TYR A 55 0.63 -8.79 -7.84
N ARG A 56 0.39 -9.49 -6.75
CA ARG A 56 0.47 -10.94 -6.75
C ARG A 56 -0.79 -11.56 -7.35
N SER A 57 -0.59 -12.56 -8.18
CA SER A 57 -1.70 -13.36 -8.69
C SER A 57 -2.50 -14.00 -7.54
N TYR A 58 -3.70 -14.43 -7.84
CA TYR A 58 -4.58 -15.07 -6.85
C TYR A 58 -3.88 -16.27 -6.16
N GLY A 59 -3.22 -17.12 -6.94
CA GLY A 59 -2.50 -18.28 -6.39
C GLY A 59 -1.27 -17.91 -5.56
N GLU A 60 -0.50 -16.91 -5.99
CA GLU A 60 0.62 -16.38 -5.19
C GLU A 60 0.15 -15.77 -3.88
N SER A 61 -0.93 -15.01 -3.90
CA SER A 61 -1.51 -14.42 -2.68
C SER A 61 -1.91 -15.50 -1.67
N GLN A 62 -2.48 -16.62 -2.12
CA GLN A 62 -2.75 -17.77 -1.25
C GLN A 62 -1.48 -18.34 -0.60
N ASN A 63 -0.36 -18.35 -1.34
CA ASN A 63 0.92 -18.83 -0.80
C ASN A 63 1.49 -17.86 0.23
N TYR A 64 1.44 -16.55 -0.03
CA TYR A 64 1.88 -15.54 0.95
C TYR A 64 1.10 -15.62 2.26
N MET A 65 -0.20 -15.84 2.21
CA MET A 65 -1.01 -15.98 3.42
C MET A 65 -0.68 -17.22 4.28
N ARG A 66 0.07 -18.19 3.74
CA ARG A 66 0.57 -19.35 4.50
C ARG A 66 1.86 -19.06 5.27
N LEU A 67 2.53 -17.95 4.95
CA LEU A 67 3.75 -17.52 5.64
C LEU A 67 3.41 -17.00 7.06
N PRO A 68 4.41 -16.86 7.93
CA PRO A 68 4.17 -16.39 9.30
C PRO A 68 3.76 -14.91 9.37
N GLU A 69 4.10 -14.13 8.36
CA GLU A 69 3.80 -12.70 8.30
C GLU A 69 2.31 -12.42 8.06
N ILE A 70 1.87 -11.24 8.41
CA ILE A 70 0.55 -10.72 8.07
C ILE A 70 0.59 -10.28 6.61
N PHE A 71 -0.19 -10.93 5.76
CA PHE A 71 -0.32 -10.54 4.36
C PHE A 71 -1.21 -9.32 4.23
N MET A 72 -0.68 -8.27 3.64
CA MET A 72 -1.38 -7.02 3.39
C MET A 72 -0.77 -6.33 2.17
N PRO A 73 -1.16 -6.73 0.96
CA PRO A 73 -0.63 -6.10 -0.26
C PRO A 73 -0.97 -4.61 -0.24
N THR A 74 0.05 -3.77 -0.34
CA THR A 74 -0.10 -2.32 -0.35
C THR A 74 -0.53 -1.79 -1.71
N GLU A 75 -0.46 -2.63 -2.74
CA GLU A 75 -1.08 -2.43 -4.05
C GLU A 75 -1.49 -3.78 -4.62
N PHE A 76 -2.73 -3.88 -5.11
CA PHE A 76 -3.19 -5.08 -5.79
C PHE A 76 -4.29 -4.77 -6.81
N LEU A 77 -4.52 -5.67 -7.74
CA LEU A 77 -5.52 -5.55 -8.82
C LEU A 77 -5.35 -4.25 -9.63
N HIS A 78 -4.14 -4.04 -10.15
CA HIS A 78 -3.89 -2.96 -11.09
C HIS A 78 -4.71 -3.19 -12.38
N GLY A 79 -5.76 -2.40 -12.58
CA GLY A 79 -6.70 -2.63 -13.67
C GLY A 79 -6.07 -2.64 -15.07
N LEU A 80 -4.99 -1.89 -15.25
CA LEU A 80 -4.27 -1.81 -16.51
C LEU A 80 -3.36 -3.03 -16.75
N TYR A 81 -2.60 -3.46 -15.74
CA TYR A 81 -1.59 -4.50 -15.90
C TYR A 81 -2.12 -5.91 -15.63
N ASP A 82 -3.05 -6.06 -14.72
CA ASP A 82 -3.64 -7.36 -14.37
C ASP A 82 -4.71 -7.82 -15.35
N GLY A 83 -5.06 -6.96 -16.32
CA GLY A 83 -5.92 -7.30 -17.45
C GLY A 83 -7.40 -7.49 -17.14
N GLY A 84 -7.79 -7.36 -15.90
CA GLY A 84 -9.17 -7.61 -15.48
C GLY A 84 -9.97 -6.39 -15.06
N HIS A 85 -9.40 -5.20 -15.10
CA HIS A 85 -10.04 -3.96 -14.68
C HIS A 85 -10.75 -4.06 -13.32
N GLY A 86 -10.14 -4.79 -12.37
CA GLY A 86 -10.72 -5.00 -11.05
C GLY A 86 -11.79 -6.10 -10.96
N ALA A 87 -12.07 -6.81 -12.04
CA ALA A 87 -13.09 -7.88 -12.05
C ALA A 87 -12.82 -8.98 -11.01
N GLY A 88 -11.56 -9.24 -10.69
CA GLY A 88 -11.16 -10.22 -9.67
C GLY A 88 -11.34 -9.77 -8.22
N LEU A 89 -11.79 -8.54 -7.96
CA LEU A 89 -11.87 -7.99 -6.61
C LEU A 89 -12.69 -8.84 -5.66
N TYR A 90 -13.83 -9.34 -6.11
CA TYR A 90 -14.69 -10.19 -5.29
C TYR A 90 -13.98 -11.47 -4.84
N ASP A 91 -13.30 -12.14 -5.77
CA ASP A 91 -12.60 -13.39 -5.48
C ASP A 91 -11.42 -13.17 -4.53
N TYR A 92 -10.62 -12.13 -4.78
CA TYR A 92 -9.53 -11.75 -3.87
C TYR A 92 -10.06 -11.41 -2.48
N TRP A 93 -11.10 -10.60 -2.39
CA TRP A 93 -11.66 -10.19 -1.12
C TRP A 93 -12.24 -11.37 -0.34
N GLU A 94 -12.98 -12.26 -1.01
CA GLU A 94 -13.52 -13.47 -0.39
C GLU A 94 -12.43 -14.42 0.13
N MET A 95 -11.31 -14.48 -0.55
CA MET A 95 -10.13 -15.23 -0.11
C MET A 95 -9.48 -14.55 1.10
N MET A 96 -9.18 -13.26 0.98
CA MET A 96 -8.45 -12.48 1.98
C MET A 96 -9.19 -12.40 3.32
N ARG A 97 -10.49 -12.06 3.31
CA ARG A 97 -11.29 -11.89 4.53
C ARG A 97 -11.51 -13.19 5.32
N LYS A 98 -11.33 -14.34 4.68
CA LYS A 98 -11.45 -15.66 5.33
C LYS A 98 -10.15 -16.13 5.97
N HIS A 99 -9.04 -15.49 5.64
CA HIS A 99 -7.74 -15.95 6.12
C HIS A 99 -7.28 -15.16 7.35
N PRO A 100 -6.96 -15.84 8.48
CA PRO A 100 -6.65 -15.17 9.75
C PRO A 100 -5.36 -14.35 9.73
N ARG A 101 -4.50 -14.54 8.73
CA ARG A 101 -3.25 -13.79 8.56
C ARG A 101 -3.32 -12.76 7.45
N CYS A 102 -4.51 -12.38 7.01
CA CYS A 102 -4.67 -11.32 6.03
C CYS A 102 -5.32 -10.11 6.71
N ALA A 103 -4.68 -8.97 6.60
CA ALA A 103 -5.20 -7.69 7.11
C ALA A 103 -5.98 -6.88 6.06
N GLY A 104 -6.28 -7.48 4.91
CA GLY A 104 -6.86 -6.78 3.76
C GLY A 104 -5.78 -6.31 2.80
N GLY A 105 -6.06 -5.27 2.01
CA GLY A 105 -5.12 -4.73 1.05
C GLY A 105 -5.61 -3.41 0.45
N PHE A 106 -4.78 -2.80 -0.38
CA PHE A 106 -5.06 -1.53 -1.01
C PHE A 106 -5.13 -1.71 -2.52
N LEU A 107 -6.26 -1.31 -3.09
CA LEU A 107 -6.43 -1.35 -4.55
C LEU A 107 -5.56 -0.30 -5.22
N TRP A 108 -4.89 -0.66 -6.28
CA TRP A 108 -4.28 0.28 -7.19
C TRP A 108 -5.05 0.26 -8.52
N VAL A 109 -5.84 1.23 -8.85
CA VAL A 109 -6.24 2.33 -7.97
C VAL A 109 -7.72 2.57 -8.15
N LEU A 110 -8.38 3.10 -7.14
CA LEU A 110 -9.83 3.31 -7.16
C LEU A 110 -10.25 4.35 -8.21
N ALA A 111 -9.43 5.38 -8.43
CA ALA A 111 -9.68 6.44 -9.39
C ALA A 111 -8.36 6.90 -10.01
N ASP A 112 -8.40 7.25 -11.29
CA ASP A 112 -7.25 7.83 -11.97
C ASP A 112 -6.80 9.11 -11.27
N GLU A 113 -5.48 9.28 -11.16
CA GLU A 113 -4.89 10.43 -10.50
C GLU A 113 -4.65 11.57 -11.48
N GLY A 114 -5.50 12.57 -11.43
CA GLY A 114 -5.35 13.80 -12.20
C GLY A 114 -5.29 15.02 -11.29
N VAL A 115 -4.31 15.88 -11.50
CA VAL A 115 -4.16 17.13 -10.74
C VAL A 115 -4.50 18.32 -11.61
N LYS A 116 -5.51 19.08 -11.19
CA LYS A 116 -5.87 20.32 -11.85
C LYS A 116 -4.80 21.38 -11.60
N ARG A 117 -4.07 21.72 -12.64
CA ARG A 117 -3.01 22.71 -12.60
C ARG A 117 -3.57 24.13 -12.63
N VAL A 118 -3.37 24.86 -11.56
CA VAL A 118 -3.78 26.28 -11.47
C VAL A 118 -2.84 27.20 -12.25
N ASP A 119 -1.59 26.79 -12.41
CA ASP A 119 -0.54 27.47 -13.19
C ASP A 119 -0.67 27.23 -14.71
N MET A 120 -1.52 26.28 -15.13
CA MET A 120 -1.76 25.93 -16.53
C MET A 120 -3.22 26.09 -16.93
N ASN A 121 -3.86 27.13 -16.45
CA ASN A 121 -5.25 27.48 -16.77
C ASN A 121 -6.25 26.33 -16.57
N GLY A 122 -6.06 25.54 -15.53
CA GLY A 122 -6.95 24.43 -15.19
C GLY A 122 -6.74 23.16 -15.99
N PHE A 123 -5.64 23.04 -16.73
CA PHE A 123 -5.24 21.79 -17.36
C PHE A 123 -5.19 20.67 -16.33
N ILE A 124 -5.69 19.50 -16.68
CA ILE A 124 -5.58 18.30 -15.83
C ILE A 124 -4.34 17.54 -16.27
N ASP A 125 -3.34 17.54 -15.41
CA ASP A 125 -2.09 16.79 -15.57
C ASP A 125 -2.28 15.41 -14.95
N ASN A 126 -2.26 14.37 -15.76
CA ASN A 126 -2.62 13.02 -15.35
C ASN A 126 -1.48 12.00 -15.52
N CYS A 127 -0.32 12.36 -16.01
CA CYS A 127 0.80 11.44 -16.12
C CYS A 127 2.16 12.09 -16.39
N GLY A 128 2.25 13.39 -16.42
CA GLY A 128 3.49 14.05 -16.82
C GLY A 128 4.61 13.96 -15.79
N ASN A 129 4.45 14.67 -14.71
CA ASN A 129 5.48 14.80 -13.69
C ASN A 129 5.30 13.85 -12.49
N TYR A 130 4.23 13.07 -12.48
CA TYR A 130 3.89 12.18 -11.38
C TYR A 130 4.27 10.72 -11.64
N GLY A 131 4.82 10.43 -12.81
CA GLY A 131 5.08 9.08 -13.25
C GLY A 131 3.90 8.46 -14.00
N ALA A 132 4.12 7.33 -14.62
CA ALA A 132 3.07 6.51 -15.18
C ALA A 132 2.53 5.60 -14.07
N ASP A 133 1.23 5.67 -13.87
CA ASP A 133 0.49 4.73 -13.03
C ASP A 133 0.01 3.55 -13.84
#